data_f503d9cd8db9d792a1202adf5841c17e
#
_entry.id   f503d9cd8db9d792a1202adf5841c17e
#
_cell.length_a   1.000
_cell.length_b   1.000
_cell.length_c   1.000
_cell.angle_alpha   90.00
_cell.angle_beta   90.00
_cell.angle_gamma   90.00
#
_symmetry.space_group_name_H-M   'P 1'
#
loop_
_entity.id
_entity.type
_entity.pdbx_description
1 polymer ?
#
loop_
_entity_poly.entity_id
_entity_poly.type
_entity_poly.pdbx_seq_one_letter_code
_entity_poly.pdbx_strand_id
1 'polypeptide(L)'
;MFFKFIVFGGIEEIGWRYAFQPILQEKLPYFHSTILTFFSWAIWHLLFFYIDGSLATLQTLPFLFGLLTNSFVLSALYIKTKDLWICVMTHSIINVLSQLTIDTNRYETYLLKIFVILASCYMVIHKKDEYSRYK
;
A
#
# COMPACT_ATOMS: atom_id res chain seq x y z
N MET A 1 4.49 -8.91 -20.47
CA MET A 1 3.45 -8.65 -19.48
C MET A 1 4.03 -8.28 -18.11
N PHE A 2 4.92 -9.09 -17.52
CA PHE A 2 5.58 -8.81 -16.22
C PHE A 2 6.30 -7.44 -16.14
N PHE A 3 6.99 -7.04 -17.20
CA PHE A 3 7.74 -5.78 -17.22
C PHE A 3 6.86 -4.54 -16.96
N LYS A 4 5.61 -4.55 -17.47
CA LYS A 4 4.66 -3.46 -17.22
C LYS A 4 4.34 -3.32 -15.73
N PHE A 5 4.11 -4.41 -15.01
CA PHE A 5 3.76 -4.39 -13.58
C PHE A 5 4.91 -3.91 -12.70
N ILE A 6 6.16 -4.23 -13.08
CA ILE A 6 7.35 -3.75 -12.37
C ILE A 6 7.52 -2.24 -12.58
N VAL A 7 7.41 -1.78 -13.82
CA VAL A 7 7.62 -0.36 -14.16
C VAL A 7 6.49 0.50 -13.60
N PHE A 8 5.23 0.13 -13.79
CA PHE A 8 4.10 0.94 -13.31
C PHE A 8 4.01 0.94 -11.78
N GLY A 9 4.13 -0.21 -11.12
CA GLY A 9 4.16 -0.28 -9.66
C GLY A 9 5.31 0.53 -9.05
N GLY A 10 6.48 0.52 -9.69
CA GLY A 10 7.64 1.29 -9.22
C GLY A 10 7.46 2.80 -9.36
N ILE A 11 6.95 3.27 -10.49
CA ILE A 11 6.71 4.70 -10.75
C ILE A 11 5.65 5.26 -9.79
N GLU A 12 4.62 4.49 -9.47
CA GLU A 12 3.58 4.90 -8.52
C GLU A 12 4.14 5.20 -7.12
N GLU A 13 5.16 4.46 -6.67
CA GLU A 13 5.76 4.69 -5.34
C GLU A 13 6.48 6.05 -5.23
N ILE A 14 7.00 6.59 -6.33
CA ILE A 14 7.54 7.95 -6.36
C ILE A 14 6.43 8.96 -6.02
N GLY A 15 5.26 8.80 -6.59
CA GLY A 15 4.11 9.65 -6.28
C GLY A 15 3.59 9.45 -4.86
N TRP A 16 3.30 8.22 -4.48
CA TRP A 16 2.59 7.93 -3.23
C TRP A 16 3.49 7.98 -1.99
N ARG A 17 4.67 7.34 -2.02
CA ARG A 17 5.53 7.18 -0.83
C ARG A 17 6.59 8.25 -0.71
N TYR A 18 7.16 8.70 -1.83
CA TYR A 18 8.20 9.71 -1.78
C TYR A 18 7.63 11.14 -1.71
N ALA A 19 6.53 11.45 -2.41
CA ALA A 19 5.96 12.79 -2.47
C ALA A 19 4.70 12.93 -1.60
N PHE A 20 3.60 12.29 -1.95
CA PHE A 20 2.27 12.58 -1.40
C PHE A 20 2.15 12.28 0.10
N GLN A 21 2.52 11.08 0.51
CA GLN A 21 2.37 10.67 1.90
C GLN A 21 3.27 11.44 2.89
N PRO A 22 4.56 11.74 2.60
CA PRO A 22 5.37 12.59 3.47
C PRO A 22 4.78 13.97 3.69
N ILE A 23 4.23 14.61 2.66
CA ILE A 23 3.55 15.92 2.79
C ILE A 23 2.35 15.82 3.75
N LEU A 24 1.56 14.75 3.67
CA LEU A 24 0.47 14.53 4.61
C LEU A 24 1.00 14.31 6.05
N GLN A 25 2.12 13.62 6.20
CA GLN A 25 2.74 13.29 7.49
C GLN A 25 3.36 14.50 8.21
N GLU A 26 3.55 15.63 7.52
CA GLU A 26 3.92 16.89 8.18
C GLU A 26 2.84 17.37 9.15
N LYS A 27 1.57 17.07 8.86
CA LYS A 27 0.42 17.56 9.64
C LYS A 27 -0.42 16.45 10.27
N LEU A 28 -0.33 15.24 9.77
CA LEU A 28 -1.18 14.12 10.15
C LEU A 28 -0.36 12.96 10.70
N PRO A 29 -0.87 12.24 11.73
CA PRO A 29 -0.22 11.03 12.19
C PRO A 29 -0.29 9.93 11.11
N TYR A 30 0.60 8.94 11.25
CA TYR A 30 0.77 7.82 10.32
C TYR A 30 -0.55 7.19 9.83
N PHE A 31 -1.44 6.88 10.76
CA PHE A 31 -2.70 6.22 10.43
C PHE A 31 -3.55 7.07 9.47
N HIS A 32 -3.77 8.34 9.78
CA HIS A 32 -4.60 9.24 8.98
C HIS A 32 -3.97 9.55 7.61
N SER A 33 -2.67 9.78 7.57
CA SER A 33 -1.96 10.00 6.30
C SER A 33 -2.01 8.76 5.39
N THR A 34 -1.90 7.56 5.98
CA THR A 34 -1.99 6.31 5.24
C THR A 34 -3.39 6.06 4.69
N ILE A 35 -4.44 6.34 5.48
CA ILE A 35 -5.84 6.24 5.04
C ILE A 35 -6.13 7.23 3.90
N LEU A 36 -5.69 8.48 3.98
CA LEU A 36 -5.86 9.45 2.89
C LEU A 36 -5.10 9.02 1.63
N THR A 37 -3.89 8.50 1.79
CA THR A 37 -3.13 7.96 0.66
C THR A 37 -3.86 6.78 0.02
N PHE A 38 -4.44 5.88 0.84
CA PHE A 38 -5.27 4.78 0.33
C PHE A 38 -6.46 5.28 -0.50
N PHE A 39 -7.23 6.24 0.00
CA PHE A 39 -8.38 6.77 -0.75
C PHE A 39 -7.97 7.42 -2.08
N SER A 40 -6.92 8.22 -2.07
CA SER A 40 -6.40 8.84 -3.29
C SER A 40 -5.93 7.78 -4.30
N TRP A 41 -5.25 6.76 -3.82
CA TRP A 41 -4.78 5.65 -4.64
C TRP A 41 -5.93 4.77 -5.15
N ALA A 42 -6.97 4.55 -4.35
CA ALA A 42 -8.18 3.85 -4.75
C ALA A 42 -8.92 4.58 -5.88
N ILE A 43 -9.10 5.90 -5.74
CA ILE A 43 -9.71 6.74 -6.78
C ILE A 43 -8.91 6.64 -8.07
N TRP A 44 -7.58 6.74 -8.00
CA TRP A 44 -6.69 6.58 -9.15
C TRP A 44 -6.90 5.25 -9.89
N HIS A 45 -6.94 4.15 -9.16
CA HIS A 45 -7.15 2.82 -9.75
C HIS A 45 -8.56 2.64 -10.33
N LEU A 46 -9.60 3.13 -9.63
CA LEU A 46 -10.98 3.02 -10.12
C LEU A 46 -11.16 3.83 -11.41
N LEU A 47 -10.55 5.02 -11.51
CA LEU A 47 -10.55 5.81 -12.74
C LEU A 47 -9.80 5.07 -13.87
N PHE A 48 -8.66 4.45 -13.56
CA PHE A 48 -7.93 3.65 -14.53
C PHE A 48 -8.77 2.49 -15.07
N PHE A 49 -9.40 1.70 -14.17
CA PHE A 49 -10.27 0.59 -14.57
C PHE A 49 -11.51 1.04 -15.34
N TYR A 50 -12.03 2.22 -15.03
CA TYR A 50 -13.13 2.82 -15.78
C TYR A 50 -12.71 3.14 -17.22
N ILE A 51 -11.55 3.78 -17.40
CA ILE A 51 -11.01 4.15 -18.72
C ILE A 51 -10.63 2.91 -19.53
N ASP A 52 -10.04 1.91 -18.88
CA ASP A 52 -9.63 0.65 -19.51
C ASP A 52 -10.83 -0.28 -19.83
N GLY A 53 -12.04 0.03 -19.31
CA GLY A 53 -13.25 -0.77 -19.52
C GLY A 53 -13.33 -2.06 -18.67
N SER A 54 -12.39 -2.28 -17.76
CA SER A 54 -12.32 -3.48 -16.92
C SER A 54 -13.04 -3.34 -15.57
N LEU A 55 -13.61 -2.17 -15.26
CA LEU A 55 -14.28 -1.90 -13.98
C LEU A 55 -15.42 -2.90 -13.69
N ALA A 56 -16.19 -3.31 -14.71
CA ALA A 56 -17.30 -4.23 -14.54
C ALA A 56 -16.89 -5.66 -14.13
N THR A 57 -15.65 -6.05 -14.42
CA THR A 57 -15.09 -7.37 -14.08
C THR A 57 -14.28 -7.35 -12.78
N LEU A 58 -14.07 -6.16 -12.20
CA LEU A 58 -13.29 -5.99 -10.99
C LEU A 58 -14.03 -6.52 -9.77
N GLN A 59 -13.40 -7.38 -9.01
CA GLN A 59 -13.86 -7.73 -7.66
C GLN A 59 -13.50 -6.59 -6.70
N THR A 60 -14.36 -5.57 -6.63
CA THR A 60 -14.08 -4.29 -5.99
C THR A 60 -13.68 -4.43 -4.52
N LEU A 61 -14.41 -5.23 -3.73
CA LEU A 61 -14.14 -5.40 -2.29
C LEU A 61 -12.77 -6.07 -2.02
N PRO A 62 -12.46 -7.24 -2.60
CA PRO A 62 -11.13 -7.86 -2.45
C PRO A 62 -10.00 -6.94 -2.91
N PHE A 63 -10.20 -6.22 -4.01
CA PHE A 63 -9.23 -5.26 -4.54
C PHE A 63 -8.97 -4.12 -3.56
N LEU A 64 -10.01 -3.44 -3.06
CA LEU A 64 -9.86 -2.34 -2.11
C LEU A 64 -9.21 -2.78 -0.80
N PHE A 65 -9.54 -3.96 -0.28
CA PHE A 65 -8.87 -4.51 0.89
C PHE A 65 -7.39 -4.82 0.63
N GLY A 66 -7.05 -5.31 -0.55
CA GLY A 66 -5.67 -5.49 -0.98
C GLY A 66 -4.91 -4.17 -1.03
N LEU A 67 -5.51 -3.17 -1.67
CA LEU A 67 -4.94 -1.83 -1.79
C LEU A 67 -4.74 -1.14 -0.43
N LEU A 68 -5.71 -1.30 0.49
CA LEU A 68 -5.60 -0.81 1.86
C LEU A 68 -4.42 -1.47 2.59
N THR A 69 -4.30 -2.79 2.50
CA THR A 69 -3.19 -3.54 3.10
C THR A 69 -1.84 -3.06 2.55
N ASN A 70 -1.73 -2.93 1.22
CA ASN A 70 -0.52 -2.44 0.56
C ASN A 70 -0.19 -1.01 0.98
N SER A 71 -1.19 -0.15 1.16
CA SER A 71 -0.98 1.21 1.65
C SER A 71 -0.32 1.22 3.02
N PHE A 72 -0.76 0.39 3.96
CA PHE A 72 -0.16 0.30 5.29
C PHE A 72 1.25 -0.31 5.27
N VAL A 73 1.45 -1.40 4.52
CA VAL A 73 2.75 -2.07 4.41
C VAL A 73 3.80 -1.16 3.80
N LEU A 74 3.54 -0.59 2.63
CA LEU A 74 4.50 0.26 1.91
C LEU A 74 4.79 1.56 2.67
N SER A 75 3.78 2.11 3.34
CA SER A 75 3.91 3.25 4.23
C SER A 75 4.83 2.95 5.41
N ALA A 76 4.62 1.83 6.08
CA ALA A 76 5.46 1.40 7.21
C ALA A 76 6.90 1.12 6.76
N LEU A 77 7.08 0.45 5.62
CA LEU A 77 8.40 0.21 5.04
C LEU A 77 9.14 1.51 4.75
N TYR A 78 8.49 2.47 4.10
CA TYR A 78 9.11 3.75 3.79
C TYR A 78 9.49 4.54 5.04
N ILE A 79 8.63 4.58 6.06
CA ILE A 79 8.93 5.24 7.33
C ILE A 79 10.13 4.59 8.02
N LYS A 80 10.21 3.25 7.99
CA LYS A 80 11.28 2.50 8.64
C LYS A 80 12.62 2.61 7.93
N THR A 81 12.62 2.48 6.62
CA THR A 81 13.84 2.35 5.82
C THR A 81 14.30 3.67 5.22
N LYS A 82 13.35 4.59 4.95
CA LYS A 82 13.57 5.81 4.15
C LYS A 82 14.12 5.50 2.75
N ASP A 83 13.91 4.27 2.29
CA ASP A 83 14.38 3.77 1.01
C ASP A 83 13.19 3.52 0.08
N LEU A 84 13.13 4.29 -1.00
CA LEU A 84 12.10 4.18 -2.02
C LEU A 84 12.20 2.86 -2.80
N TRP A 85 13.42 2.36 -3.03
CA TRP A 85 13.63 1.14 -3.79
C TRP A 85 13.06 -0.10 -3.10
N ILE A 86 13.13 -0.14 -1.78
CA ILE A 86 12.48 -1.22 -1.01
C ILE A 86 10.97 -1.21 -1.23
N CYS A 87 10.34 -0.02 -1.26
CA CYS A 87 8.91 0.10 -1.55
C CYS A 87 8.58 -0.33 -2.98
N VAL A 88 9.37 0.13 -3.97
CA VAL A 88 9.25 -0.25 -5.39
C VAL A 88 9.34 -1.76 -5.57
N MET A 89 10.36 -2.39 -5.00
CA MET A 89 10.56 -3.84 -5.09
C MET A 89 9.42 -4.60 -4.42
N THR A 90 9.02 -4.20 -3.23
CA THR A 90 7.91 -4.83 -2.49
C THR A 90 6.60 -4.71 -3.26
N HIS A 91 6.28 -3.54 -3.77
CA HIS A 91 5.08 -3.33 -4.58
C HIS A 91 5.10 -4.19 -5.85
N SER A 92 6.23 -4.23 -6.55
CA SER A 92 6.39 -5.06 -7.75
C SER A 92 6.20 -6.55 -7.45
N ILE A 93 6.75 -7.05 -6.34
CA ILE A 93 6.58 -8.44 -5.90
C ILE A 93 5.10 -8.72 -5.58
N ILE A 94 4.43 -7.82 -4.84
CA ILE A 94 3.00 -7.96 -4.53
C ILE A 94 2.17 -8.03 -5.82
N ASN A 95 2.44 -7.17 -6.80
CA ASN A 95 1.74 -7.18 -8.09
C ASN A 95 1.94 -8.49 -8.84
N VAL A 96 3.15 -9.04 -8.85
CA VAL A 96 3.43 -10.34 -9.48
C VAL A 96 2.71 -11.47 -8.75
N LEU A 97 2.78 -11.51 -7.42
CA LEU A 97 2.13 -12.54 -6.62
C LEU A 97 0.60 -12.48 -6.75
N SER A 98 0.01 -11.28 -6.82
CA SER A 98 -1.44 -11.12 -7.00
C SER A 98 -1.95 -11.67 -8.33
N GLN A 99 -1.09 -11.73 -9.37
CA GLN A 99 -1.44 -12.36 -10.63
C GLN A 99 -1.36 -13.90 -10.59
N LEU A 100 -0.62 -14.45 -9.65
CA LEU A 100 -0.44 -15.90 -9.49
C LEU A 100 -1.45 -16.50 -8.51
N THR A 101 -2.00 -15.70 -7.62
CA THR A 101 -3.00 -16.16 -6.66
C THR A 101 -4.40 -16.09 -7.26
N ILE A 102 -5.11 -17.22 -7.26
CA ILE A 102 -6.56 -17.24 -7.44
C ILE A 102 -7.15 -16.59 -6.19
N ASP A 103 -7.70 -15.39 -6.34
CA ASP A 103 -8.27 -14.63 -5.22
C ASP A 103 -9.48 -15.39 -4.69
N THR A 104 -9.25 -16.25 -3.70
CA THR A 104 -10.31 -16.94 -2.99
C THR A 104 -10.92 -15.94 -2.01
N ASN A 105 -12.16 -15.58 -2.23
CA ASN A 105 -12.95 -14.66 -1.41
C ASN A 105 -13.29 -15.32 -0.05
N ARG A 106 -12.23 -15.79 0.65
CA ARG A 106 -12.32 -16.49 1.94
C ARG A 106 -12.10 -15.48 3.07
N TYR A 107 -12.89 -15.62 4.14
CA TYR A 107 -12.74 -14.79 5.35
C TYR A 107 -11.33 -14.85 5.94
N GLU A 108 -10.62 -15.97 5.80
CA GLU A 108 -9.24 -16.17 6.22
C GLU A 108 -8.29 -15.15 5.56
N THR A 109 -8.51 -14.84 4.27
CA THR A 109 -7.73 -13.84 3.54
C THR A 109 -7.91 -12.44 4.11
N TYR A 110 -9.13 -12.08 4.50
CA TYR A 110 -9.42 -10.79 5.14
C TYR A 110 -8.81 -10.70 6.54
N LEU A 111 -8.87 -11.77 7.34
CA LEU A 111 -8.23 -11.83 8.65
C LEU A 111 -6.71 -11.65 8.53
N LEU A 112 -6.08 -12.31 7.56
CA LEU A 112 -4.66 -12.14 7.29
C LEU A 112 -4.33 -10.69 6.89
N LYS A 113 -5.10 -10.08 6.01
CA LYS A 113 -4.92 -8.67 5.61
C LYS A 113 -5.04 -7.72 6.81
N ILE A 114 -6.02 -7.93 7.69
CA ILE A 114 -6.19 -7.16 8.94
C ILE A 114 -4.96 -7.34 9.84
N PHE A 115 -4.49 -8.57 10.03
CA PHE A 115 -3.29 -8.85 10.82
C PHE A 115 -2.08 -8.10 10.27
N VAL A 116 -1.87 -8.10 8.96
CA VAL A 116 -0.77 -7.39 8.30
C VAL A 116 -0.88 -5.87 8.51
N ILE A 117 -2.08 -5.31 8.46
CA ILE A 117 -2.31 -3.88 8.76
C ILE A 117 -1.93 -3.56 10.20
N LEU A 118 -2.39 -4.38 11.16
CA LEU A 118 -2.06 -4.19 12.58
C LEU A 118 -0.56 -4.31 12.86
N ALA A 119 0.10 -5.28 12.24
CA ALA A 119 1.55 -5.44 12.31
C ALA A 119 2.31 -4.23 11.75
N SER A 120 1.83 -3.67 10.64
CA SER A 120 2.40 -2.46 10.04
C SER A 120 2.27 -1.24 10.96
N CYS A 121 1.10 -1.07 11.57
CA CYS A 121 0.87 -0.02 12.58
C CYS A 121 1.78 -0.20 13.79
N TYR A 122 1.88 -1.41 14.31
CA TYR A 122 2.74 -1.73 15.45
C TYR A 122 4.22 -1.40 15.16
N MET A 123 4.71 -1.77 13.99
CA MET A 123 6.09 -1.47 13.58
C MET A 123 6.41 0.02 13.57
N VAL A 124 5.46 0.86 13.16
CA VAL A 124 5.68 2.32 13.11
C VAL A 124 5.62 2.93 14.51
N ILE A 125 4.68 2.51 15.34
CA ILE A 125 4.52 3.01 16.72
C ILE A 125 5.77 2.68 17.55
N HIS A 126 6.23 1.45 17.48
CA HIS A 126 7.38 0.98 18.28
C HIS A 126 8.69 1.72 17.94
N LYS A 127 8.88 2.10 16.68
CA LYS A 127 10.04 2.92 16.30
C LYS A 127 10.01 4.32 16.93
N LYS A 128 8.84 4.90 17.12
CA LYS A 128 8.70 6.23 17.72
C LYS A 128 9.14 6.21 19.20
N ASP A 129 8.79 5.15 19.91
CA ASP A 129 9.17 4.96 21.33
C ASP A 129 10.67 4.71 21.50
N GLU A 130 11.30 4.03 20.57
CA GLU A 130 12.75 3.78 20.55
C GLU A 130 13.52 5.10 20.38
N TYR A 131 13.12 5.95 19.44
CA TYR A 131 13.74 7.25 19.20
C TYR A 131 13.54 8.25 20.35
N SER A 132 12.42 8.16 21.06
CA SER A 132 12.13 8.99 22.24
C SER A 132 12.96 8.64 23.46
N ARG A 133 13.47 7.41 23.56
CA ARG A 133 14.33 6.94 24.67
C ARG A 133 15.79 7.41 24.57
N TYR A 134 16.22 7.86 23.41
CA TYR A 134 17.61 8.34 23.17
C TYR A 134 17.72 9.87 23.09
N LYS A 135 16.65 10.60 23.44
CA LYS A 135 16.65 12.05 23.65
C LYS A 135 16.54 12.37 25.14
#